data_030d67521a3d7e272639eb3594d2c807
#
_entry.id   030d67521a3d7e272639eb3594d2c807
#
_cell.length_a   1.000
_cell.length_b   1.000
_cell.length_c   1.000
_cell.angle_alpha   90.00
_cell.angle_beta   90.00
_cell.angle_gamma   90.00
#
_symmetry.space_group_name_H-M   'P 1'
#
loop_
_entity.id
_entity.type
_entity.pdbx_description
1 polymer ?
#
loop_
_entity_poly.entity_id
_entity_poly.type
_entity_poly.pdbx_seq_one_letter_code
_entity_poly.pdbx_strand_id
1 'polypeptide(L)'
;MTLPESSNPAKAATPAIRADSRAQQAQQAQQAQCCELGFYTLAGHSGTPRDLIAECHAAEALGLGTAFISERFNTKDATALSGAAGAVSTTLGIATAATNHNTRHPLVTATFAMTMHRLTEGRFALGLGRGFDALFDIMGLPHITMAQMADAIDLYRRLWRGEMVFGHDGPAGNYPMLCLDPSFNEEIPVMLTAIGERTLEFAGSLADGVILHTFFADDALERSVAAVRRGAERAGRDPASVRIWSVLATVGDHLDEELRLKKLVGRLATYLQGYGDLLVSVNNWDPQVLARFRADEVVGSIGGAIDAVATLEQLEHIAKLFPGEWLQAAATGTAEQCAQRVLAQFDLGADGVILHGATPTELDPVVRAYREIRPANRFDSQVPNPGWAHA
;
A
#
# COMPACT_ATOMS: atom_id res chain seq x y z
N MET A 1 -23.45 5.70 73.00
CA MET A 1 -23.95 5.08 71.75
C MET A 1 -23.06 5.55 70.65
N THR A 2 -21.98 4.83 70.41
CA THR A 2 -20.89 5.17 69.54
C THR A 2 -21.02 4.38 68.21
N LEU A 3 -21.04 5.09 67.08
CA LEU A 3 -21.04 4.48 65.73
C LEU A 3 -19.59 4.18 65.36
N PRO A 4 -19.30 3.07 64.66
CA PRO A 4 -17.96 2.77 64.20
C PRO A 4 -17.67 3.45 62.84
N GLU A 5 -16.49 4.05 62.75
CA GLU A 5 -15.85 4.50 61.52
C GLU A 5 -15.46 3.33 60.69
N SER A 6 -15.88 3.31 59.39
CA SER A 6 -15.32 2.43 58.37
C SER A 6 -14.59 3.27 57.35
N SER A 7 -13.29 3.42 57.54
CA SER A 7 -12.40 3.98 56.55
C SER A 7 -11.73 2.83 55.76
N ASN A 8 -12.04 2.74 54.49
CA ASN A 8 -11.23 1.97 53.56
C ASN A 8 -10.82 2.89 52.39
N PRO A 9 -9.59 3.44 52.39
CA PRO A 9 -9.11 4.19 51.23
C PRO A 9 -8.63 3.21 50.16
N ALA A 10 -9.40 3.11 49.06
CA ALA A 10 -8.92 2.52 47.83
C ALA A 10 -7.61 3.24 47.44
N LYS A 11 -6.48 2.54 47.52
CA LYS A 11 -5.19 3.04 47.06
C LYS A 11 -5.30 3.36 45.58
N ALA A 12 -5.42 4.64 45.22
CA ALA A 12 -5.27 5.11 43.85
C ALA A 12 -3.85 4.80 43.42
N ALA A 13 -3.70 3.96 42.37
CA ALA A 13 -2.41 3.63 41.81
C ALA A 13 -1.73 4.92 41.33
N THR A 14 -0.44 5.06 41.67
CA THR A 14 0.41 6.21 41.36
C THR A 14 0.49 6.46 39.84
N PRO A 15 0.50 7.71 39.36
CA PRO A 15 0.58 8.03 37.92
C PRO A 15 1.72 7.34 37.17
N ALA A 16 2.85 7.11 37.82
CA ALA A 16 3.99 6.40 37.24
C ALA A 16 3.69 4.93 36.92
N ILE A 17 2.98 4.21 37.82
CA ILE A 17 2.60 2.79 37.60
C ILE A 17 1.61 2.65 36.43
N ARG A 18 0.76 3.67 36.20
CA ARG A 18 -0.16 3.71 35.05
C ARG A 18 0.55 4.03 33.74
N ALA A 19 1.61 4.83 33.76
CA ALA A 19 2.42 5.15 32.59
C ALA A 19 3.24 3.92 32.15
N ASP A 20 3.89 3.21 33.09
CA ASP A 20 4.65 2.00 32.81
C ASP A 20 3.77 0.86 32.29
N SER A 21 2.57 0.68 32.86
CA SER A 21 1.64 -0.36 32.37
C SER A 21 1.09 -0.05 30.97
N ARG A 22 0.87 1.22 30.64
CA ARG A 22 0.47 1.65 29.29
C ARG A 22 1.61 1.48 28.28
N ALA A 23 2.83 1.81 28.65
CA ALA A 23 4.01 1.60 27.80
C ALA A 23 4.25 0.11 27.55
N GLN A 24 4.14 -0.74 28.57
CA GLN A 24 4.24 -2.19 28.43
C GLN A 24 3.12 -2.80 27.60
N GLN A 25 1.88 -2.34 27.74
CA GLN A 25 0.76 -2.78 26.91
C GLN A 25 0.90 -2.32 25.46
N ALA A 26 1.39 -1.09 25.22
CA ALA A 26 1.69 -0.60 23.88
C ALA A 26 2.83 -1.41 23.22
N GLN A 27 3.86 -1.75 23.98
CA GLN A 27 4.97 -2.56 23.49
C GLN A 27 4.57 -4.02 23.22
N GLN A 28 3.69 -4.62 24.04
CA GLN A 28 3.11 -5.95 23.79
C GLN A 28 2.15 -5.95 22.59
N ALA A 29 1.35 -4.90 22.41
CA ALA A 29 0.51 -4.74 21.23
C ALA A 29 1.34 -4.58 19.95
N GLN A 30 2.45 -3.83 20.02
CA GLN A 30 3.38 -3.66 18.91
C GLN A 30 4.12 -4.97 18.56
N GLN A 31 4.49 -5.80 19.56
CA GLN A 31 5.04 -7.15 19.34
C GLN A 31 4.03 -8.12 18.71
N ALA A 32 2.74 -7.87 18.90
CA ALA A 32 1.67 -8.67 18.28
C ALA A 32 1.37 -8.22 16.84
N GLN A 33 1.80 -7.02 16.44
CA GLN A 33 1.51 -6.47 15.13
C GLN A 33 2.52 -6.97 14.09
N CYS A 34 2.01 -7.39 12.92
CA CYS A 34 2.82 -7.75 11.76
C CYS A 34 3.06 -6.49 10.91
N CYS A 35 4.03 -5.64 11.31
CA CYS A 35 4.36 -4.40 10.59
C CYS A 35 4.81 -4.66 9.15
N GLU A 36 5.25 -5.88 8.86
CA GLU A 36 5.62 -6.36 7.52
C GLU A 36 4.40 -6.70 6.63
N LEU A 37 3.19 -6.78 7.19
CA LEU A 37 1.97 -7.07 6.43
C LEU A 37 1.08 -5.84 6.29
N GLY A 38 0.58 -5.62 5.09
CA GLY A 38 -0.40 -4.60 4.80
C GLY A 38 -1.55 -5.13 3.95
N PHE A 39 -2.57 -4.33 3.75
CA PHE A 39 -3.70 -4.63 2.86
C PHE A 39 -4.18 -3.37 2.14
N TYR A 40 -4.80 -3.52 0.98
CA TYR A 40 -5.51 -2.42 0.33
C TYR A 40 -6.93 -2.32 0.89
N THR A 41 -7.29 -1.13 1.37
CA THR A 41 -8.67 -0.86 1.81
C THR A 41 -9.63 -0.83 0.64
N LEU A 42 -10.89 -1.20 0.90
CA LEU A 42 -11.97 -1.21 -0.08
C LEU A 42 -11.55 -2.02 -1.32
N ALA A 43 -11.07 -3.25 -1.07
CA ALA A 43 -10.60 -4.16 -2.09
C ALA A 43 -11.69 -4.46 -3.11
N GLY A 44 -11.32 -4.50 -4.40
CA GLY A 44 -12.27 -4.69 -5.48
C GLY A 44 -13.13 -3.45 -5.74
N HIS A 45 -14.44 -3.65 -5.83
CA HIS A 45 -15.44 -2.62 -6.11
C HIS A 45 -16.42 -2.52 -4.93
N SER A 46 -15.94 -2.02 -3.78
CA SER A 46 -16.79 -1.80 -2.60
C SER A 46 -17.98 -0.91 -2.95
N GLY A 47 -19.15 -1.29 -2.47
CA GLY A 47 -20.40 -0.56 -2.70
C GLY A 47 -20.51 0.76 -1.92
N THR A 48 -19.72 0.89 -0.85
CA THR A 48 -19.72 2.10 -0.01
C THR A 48 -18.34 2.36 0.61
N PRO A 49 -17.86 3.62 0.63
CA PRO A 49 -16.62 3.96 1.33
C PRO A 49 -16.71 3.76 2.86
N ARG A 50 -17.91 3.59 3.42
CA ARG A 50 -18.13 3.36 4.85
C ARG A 50 -17.55 2.01 5.33
N ASP A 51 -17.39 1.04 4.43
CA ASP A 51 -16.83 -0.27 4.73
C ASP A 51 -15.39 -0.17 5.27
N LEU A 52 -14.66 0.90 4.91
CA LEU A 52 -13.33 1.23 5.42
C LEU A 52 -13.24 1.13 6.96
N ILE A 53 -14.28 1.56 7.68
CA ILE A 53 -14.28 1.59 9.15
C ILE A 53 -14.21 0.16 9.70
N ALA A 54 -15.03 -0.73 9.16
CA ALA A 54 -15.04 -2.13 9.57
C ALA A 54 -13.75 -2.85 9.15
N GLU A 55 -13.20 -2.54 7.97
CA GLU A 55 -11.93 -3.07 7.50
C GLU A 55 -10.76 -2.65 8.39
N CYS A 56 -10.67 -1.38 8.80
CA CYS A 56 -9.63 -0.92 9.71
C CYS A 56 -9.70 -1.65 11.07
N HIS A 57 -10.89 -1.77 11.66
CA HIS A 57 -11.06 -2.48 12.92
C HIS A 57 -10.72 -3.97 12.81
N ALA A 58 -11.13 -4.63 11.72
CA ALA A 58 -10.80 -6.04 11.47
C ALA A 58 -9.28 -6.23 11.27
N ALA A 59 -8.64 -5.31 10.54
CA ALA A 59 -7.19 -5.32 10.33
C ALA A 59 -6.40 -5.16 11.63
N GLU A 60 -6.81 -4.24 12.51
CA GLU A 60 -6.19 -4.08 13.83
C GLU A 60 -6.39 -5.34 14.70
N ALA A 61 -7.59 -5.91 14.70
CA ALA A 61 -7.88 -7.14 15.44
C ALA A 61 -7.05 -8.33 14.96
N LEU A 62 -6.72 -8.40 13.66
CA LEU A 62 -5.82 -9.39 13.07
C LEU A 62 -4.35 -9.05 13.30
N GLY A 63 -4.03 -7.83 13.72
CA GLY A 63 -2.66 -7.34 13.88
C GLY A 63 -1.94 -7.11 12.55
N LEU A 64 -2.65 -6.72 11.50
CA LEU A 64 -2.04 -6.20 10.28
C LEU A 64 -1.33 -4.87 10.55
N GLY A 65 -0.23 -4.61 9.85
CA GLY A 65 0.61 -3.44 10.07
C GLY A 65 0.09 -2.18 9.40
N THR A 66 -0.41 -2.28 8.15
CA THR A 66 -0.67 -1.09 7.33
C THR A 66 -1.93 -1.20 6.48
N ALA A 67 -2.71 -0.13 6.46
CA ALA A 67 -3.79 0.11 5.50
C ALA A 67 -3.30 0.99 4.34
N PHE A 68 -3.30 0.45 3.12
CA PHE A 68 -2.95 1.13 1.89
C PHE A 68 -4.21 1.62 1.18
N ILE A 69 -4.23 2.89 0.80
CA ILE A 69 -5.41 3.57 0.25
C ILE A 69 -5.12 4.03 -1.17
N SER A 70 -5.77 3.41 -2.16
CA SER A 70 -5.64 3.81 -3.55
C SER A 70 -6.61 4.95 -3.91
N GLU A 71 -6.11 5.92 -4.70
CA GLU A 71 -6.94 6.93 -5.37
C GLU A 71 -7.71 6.31 -6.53
N ARG A 72 -8.98 6.61 -6.63
CA ARG A 72 -9.81 6.31 -7.82
C ARG A 72 -10.75 7.47 -8.06
N PHE A 73 -10.39 8.38 -8.94
CA PHE A 73 -11.03 9.68 -9.13
C PHE A 73 -12.56 9.65 -9.33
N ASN A 74 -13.10 8.54 -9.82
CA ASN A 74 -14.53 8.39 -10.04
C ASN A 74 -15.29 7.69 -8.90
N THR A 75 -14.60 7.14 -7.89
CA THR A 75 -15.25 6.34 -6.86
C THR A 75 -14.77 6.64 -5.44
N LYS A 76 -13.50 7.00 -5.23
CA LYS A 76 -12.95 7.24 -3.89
C LYS A 76 -11.77 8.21 -3.91
N ASP A 77 -11.80 9.18 -3.00
CA ASP A 77 -10.73 10.13 -2.74
C ASP A 77 -9.80 9.59 -1.64
N ALA A 78 -8.50 9.48 -1.96
CA ALA A 78 -7.54 8.90 -1.02
C ALA A 78 -7.32 9.78 0.21
N THR A 79 -7.44 11.11 0.10
CA THR A 79 -7.23 12.02 1.23
C THR A 79 -8.35 11.91 2.26
N ALA A 80 -9.61 11.88 1.80
CA ALA A 80 -10.77 11.72 2.67
C ALA A 80 -10.74 10.36 3.39
N LEU A 81 -10.40 9.28 2.65
CA LEU A 81 -10.30 7.94 3.21
C LEU A 81 -9.11 7.78 4.16
N SER A 82 -7.97 8.43 3.89
CA SER A 82 -6.83 8.44 4.82
C SER A 82 -7.19 9.09 6.15
N GLY A 83 -7.90 10.23 6.11
CA GLY A 83 -8.40 10.89 7.32
C GLY A 83 -9.34 10.00 8.12
N ALA A 84 -10.28 9.32 7.45
CA ALA A 84 -11.18 8.38 8.10
C ALA A 84 -10.43 7.18 8.72
N ALA A 85 -9.51 6.55 7.98
CA ALA A 85 -8.69 5.45 8.49
C ALA A 85 -7.84 5.87 9.70
N GLY A 86 -7.19 7.05 9.62
CA GLY A 86 -6.39 7.59 10.71
C GLY A 86 -7.20 7.90 11.98
N ALA A 87 -8.47 8.30 11.81
CA ALA A 87 -9.35 8.62 12.94
C ALA A 87 -9.92 7.38 13.65
N VAL A 88 -10.07 6.25 12.94
CA VAL A 88 -10.68 5.03 13.49
C VAL A 88 -9.67 3.97 13.89
N SER A 89 -8.39 4.14 13.54
CA SER A 89 -7.32 3.20 13.88
C SER A 89 -6.30 3.82 14.85
N THR A 90 -5.75 2.98 15.74
CA THR A 90 -4.77 3.37 16.74
C THR A 90 -3.38 2.79 16.50
N THR A 91 -3.30 1.71 15.73
CA THR A 91 -2.03 0.97 15.50
C THR A 91 -1.65 0.88 14.03
N LEU A 92 -2.62 0.94 13.10
CA LEU A 92 -2.31 0.81 11.68
C LEU A 92 -1.42 1.96 11.17
N GLY A 93 -0.39 1.62 10.43
CA GLY A 93 0.21 2.52 9.48
C GLY A 93 -0.77 2.86 8.37
N ILE A 94 -0.76 4.10 7.90
CA ILE A 94 -1.63 4.57 6.83
C ILE A 94 -0.76 5.08 5.68
N ALA A 95 -1.01 4.62 4.47
CA ALA A 95 -0.34 5.17 3.29
C ALA A 95 -1.32 5.36 2.14
N THR A 96 -1.18 6.44 1.38
CA THR A 96 -1.76 6.46 0.04
C THR A 96 -0.98 5.53 -0.88
N ALA A 97 -1.69 4.74 -1.72
CA ALA A 97 -1.02 3.79 -2.62
C ALA A 97 -1.83 3.59 -3.93
N ALA A 98 -1.78 4.58 -4.78
CA ALA A 98 -1.13 5.87 -4.60
C ALA A 98 -2.08 7.00 -4.96
N THR A 99 -1.78 8.23 -4.53
CA THR A 99 -2.36 9.44 -5.11
C THR A 99 -1.40 10.05 -6.15
N ASN A 100 -1.74 11.22 -6.72
CA ASN A 100 -0.96 11.86 -7.77
C ASN A 100 -0.63 13.30 -7.37
N HIS A 101 0.57 13.79 -7.73
CA HIS A 101 0.96 15.16 -7.40
C HIS A 101 0.23 16.22 -8.25
N ASN A 102 -0.21 15.89 -9.48
CA ASN A 102 -0.82 16.81 -10.43
C ASN A 102 -2.32 17.04 -10.26
N THR A 103 -2.96 16.35 -9.33
CA THR A 103 -4.41 16.48 -9.08
C THR A 103 -4.75 17.52 -8.00
N ARG A 104 -3.73 17.98 -7.26
CA ARG A 104 -3.88 18.96 -6.17
C ARG A 104 -2.72 19.92 -6.19
N HIS A 105 -2.97 21.16 -5.76
CA HIS A 105 -1.91 22.13 -5.54
C HIS A 105 -0.89 21.59 -4.50
N PRO A 106 0.44 21.76 -4.69
CA PRO A 106 1.45 21.17 -3.80
C PRO A 106 1.28 21.56 -2.33
N LEU A 107 0.85 22.81 -2.06
CA LEU A 107 0.54 23.22 -0.69
C LEU A 107 -0.58 22.37 -0.06
N VAL A 108 -1.62 22.04 -0.83
CA VAL A 108 -2.75 21.21 -0.36
C VAL A 108 -2.28 19.81 -0.06
N THR A 109 -1.43 19.22 -0.92
CA THR A 109 -0.85 17.88 -0.69
C THR A 109 0.09 17.87 0.50
N ALA A 110 0.94 18.87 0.64
CA ALA A 110 1.85 18.99 1.79
C ALA A 110 1.09 19.17 3.11
N THR A 111 0.03 20.01 3.12
CA THR A 111 -0.86 20.18 4.28
C THR A 111 -1.61 18.92 4.64
N PHE A 112 -2.11 18.18 3.65
CA PHE A 112 -2.74 16.88 3.87
C PHE A 112 -1.77 15.91 4.58
N ALA A 113 -0.57 15.76 4.07
CA ALA A 113 0.42 14.85 4.65
C ALA A 113 0.82 15.27 6.07
N MET A 114 1.04 16.57 6.32
CA MET A 114 1.30 17.11 7.65
C MET A 114 0.15 16.83 8.62
N THR A 115 -1.09 17.03 8.18
CA THR A 115 -2.28 16.75 8.99
C THR A 115 -2.37 15.26 9.34
N MET A 116 -2.17 14.40 8.35
CA MET A 116 -2.18 12.95 8.55
C MET A 116 -1.06 12.47 9.47
N HIS A 117 0.15 13.02 9.32
CA HIS A 117 1.29 12.69 10.17
C HIS A 117 0.98 12.96 11.65
N ARG A 118 0.44 14.14 11.95
CA ARG A 118 0.05 14.51 13.33
C ARG A 118 -1.18 13.74 13.83
N LEU A 119 -2.19 13.52 12.98
CA LEU A 119 -3.39 12.76 13.34
C LEU A 119 -3.06 11.30 13.70
N THR A 120 -2.10 10.73 13.02
CA THR A 120 -1.68 9.32 13.21
C THR A 120 -0.44 9.16 14.09
N GLU A 121 0.03 10.23 14.73
CA GLU A 121 1.23 10.17 15.57
C GLU A 121 2.45 9.57 14.85
N GLY A 122 2.70 10.03 13.62
CA GLY A 122 3.84 9.60 12.79
C GLY A 122 3.64 8.30 12.00
N ARG A 123 2.45 7.67 12.01
CA ARG A 123 2.18 6.41 11.29
C ARG A 123 1.75 6.60 9.83
N PHE A 124 1.83 7.82 9.27
CA PHE A 124 1.44 8.13 7.90
C PHE A 124 2.63 8.18 6.94
N ALA A 125 2.45 7.68 5.72
CA ALA A 125 3.35 7.85 4.59
C ALA A 125 2.60 8.37 3.36
N LEU A 126 3.20 9.33 2.64
CA LEU A 126 2.64 9.86 1.39
C LEU A 126 3.10 8.99 0.21
N GLY A 127 2.21 8.17 -0.31
CA GLY A 127 2.47 7.36 -1.50
C GLY A 127 1.98 8.03 -2.78
N LEU A 128 2.88 8.21 -3.74
CA LEU A 128 2.64 8.85 -5.03
C LEU A 128 2.81 7.87 -6.19
N GLY A 129 2.06 8.09 -7.26
CA GLY A 129 2.14 7.32 -8.50
C GLY A 129 2.04 8.20 -9.73
N ARG A 130 2.54 7.69 -10.86
CA ARG A 130 2.41 8.39 -12.16
C ARG A 130 0.98 8.36 -12.69
N GLY A 131 0.16 7.40 -12.27
CA GLY A 131 -1.14 7.17 -12.88
C GLY A 131 -1.04 6.63 -14.31
N PHE A 132 -2.15 6.72 -15.03
CA PHE A 132 -2.27 6.25 -16.43
C PHE A 132 -2.46 7.44 -17.36
N ASP A 133 -1.58 7.61 -18.32
CA ASP A 133 -1.61 8.71 -19.28
C ASP A 133 -2.97 8.78 -20.00
N ALA A 134 -3.52 7.65 -20.45
CA ALA A 134 -4.83 7.59 -21.11
C ALA A 134 -5.99 8.06 -20.19
N LEU A 135 -5.92 7.80 -18.88
CA LEU A 135 -6.92 8.30 -17.95
C LEU A 135 -6.77 9.82 -17.73
N PHE A 136 -5.54 10.32 -17.68
CA PHE A 136 -5.28 11.75 -17.56
C PHE A 136 -5.74 12.51 -18.81
N ASP A 137 -5.56 11.94 -20.00
CA ASP A 137 -6.10 12.51 -21.25
C ASP A 137 -7.62 12.68 -21.19
N ILE A 138 -8.35 11.64 -20.73
CA ILE A 138 -9.81 11.70 -20.56
C ILE A 138 -10.21 12.77 -19.53
N MET A 139 -9.43 12.96 -18.47
CA MET A 139 -9.71 13.95 -17.42
C MET A 139 -9.19 15.34 -17.74
N GLY A 140 -8.46 15.53 -18.84
CA GLY A 140 -7.82 16.80 -19.18
C GLY A 140 -6.68 17.19 -18.23
N LEU A 141 -5.99 16.19 -17.62
CA LEU A 141 -4.85 16.39 -16.75
C LEU A 141 -3.53 16.17 -17.50
N PRO A 142 -2.46 16.90 -17.16
CA PRO A 142 -1.15 16.65 -17.75
C PRO A 142 -0.58 15.32 -17.31
N HIS A 143 0.18 14.66 -18.19
CA HIS A 143 0.96 13.48 -17.84
C HIS A 143 2.04 13.80 -16.82
N ILE A 144 2.37 12.83 -15.99
CA ILE A 144 3.38 12.97 -14.93
C ILE A 144 4.73 12.45 -15.42
N THR A 145 5.72 13.32 -15.46
CA THR A 145 7.12 12.96 -15.72
C THR A 145 7.88 12.65 -14.43
N MET A 146 9.00 11.93 -14.52
CA MET A 146 9.89 11.69 -13.38
C MET A 146 10.47 13.00 -12.82
N ALA A 147 10.77 13.96 -13.69
CA ALA A 147 11.27 15.28 -13.26
C ALA A 147 10.24 16.06 -12.44
N GLN A 148 8.98 16.06 -12.86
CA GLN A 148 7.89 16.67 -12.10
C GLN A 148 7.68 15.99 -10.76
N MET A 149 7.76 14.65 -10.72
CA MET A 149 7.61 13.90 -9.48
C MET A 149 8.77 14.18 -8.51
N ALA A 150 10.00 14.22 -8.98
CA ALA A 150 11.16 14.56 -8.16
C ALA A 150 11.05 15.96 -7.57
N ASP A 151 10.68 16.95 -8.39
CA ASP A 151 10.51 18.33 -7.97
C ASP A 151 9.37 18.50 -6.96
N ALA A 152 8.24 17.83 -7.19
CA ALA A 152 7.12 17.84 -6.23
C ALA A 152 7.52 17.23 -4.87
N ILE A 153 8.28 16.13 -4.87
CA ILE A 153 8.77 15.51 -3.63
C ILE A 153 9.75 16.43 -2.90
N ASP A 154 10.66 17.09 -3.62
CA ASP A 154 11.55 18.09 -3.01
C ASP A 154 10.77 19.24 -2.38
N LEU A 155 9.77 19.79 -3.09
CA LEU A 155 8.90 20.82 -2.55
C LEU A 155 8.21 20.38 -1.26
N TYR A 156 7.66 19.16 -1.21
CA TYR A 156 7.00 18.67 0.00
C TYR A 156 7.99 18.57 1.16
N ARG A 157 9.17 18.00 0.95
CA ARG A 157 10.20 17.86 1.98
C ARG A 157 10.70 19.23 2.50
N ARG A 158 10.87 20.20 1.63
CA ARG A 158 11.23 21.59 2.01
C ARG A 158 10.16 22.23 2.88
N LEU A 159 8.89 22.10 2.46
CA LEU A 159 7.75 22.61 3.22
C LEU A 159 7.63 21.95 4.60
N TRP A 160 7.85 20.64 4.70
CA TRP A 160 7.79 19.93 5.97
C TRP A 160 8.97 20.25 6.91
N ARG A 161 10.09 20.73 6.39
CA ARG A 161 11.19 21.31 7.19
C ARG A 161 10.96 22.75 7.61
N GLY A 162 9.75 23.29 7.41
CA GLY A 162 9.40 24.68 7.78
C GLY A 162 9.99 25.73 6.84
N GLU A 163 10.46 25.34 5.65
CA GLU A 163 11.00 26.30 4.69
C GLU A 163 9.88 27.13 4.04
N MET A 164 10.11 28.44 3.94
CA MET A 164 9.34 29.31 3.05
C MET A 164 9.98 29.30 1.67
N VAL A 165 9.32 28.67 0.70
CA VAL A 165 9.80 28.55 -0.67
C VAL A 165 9.34 29.76 -1.48
N PHE A 166 10.27 30.58 -1.95
CA PHE A 166 9.98 31.75 -2.78
C PHE A 166 10.42 31.55 -4.22
N GLY A 167 9.59 31.97 -5.18
CA GLY A 167 9.94 32.02 -6.59
C GLY A 167 10.33 30.66 -7.18
N HIS A 168 9.66 29.60 -6.75
CA HIS A 168 9.90 28.28 -7.33
C HIS A 168 9.48 28.27 -8.79
N ASP A 169 10.39 27.87 -9.67
CA ASP A 169 10.19 27.70 -11.11
C ASP A 169 10.81 26.33 -11.51
N GLY A 170 10.01 25.29 -11.46
CA GLY A 170 10.46 23.92 -11.64
C GLY A 170 9.46 23.06 -12.42
N PRO A 171 9.85 21.81 -12.72
CA PRO A 171 9.01 20.88 -13.46
C PRO A 171 7.61 20.66 -12.88
N ALA A 172 7.45 20.70 -11.53
CA ALA A 172 6.17 20.53 -10.86
C ALA A 172 5.27 21.79 -10.91
N GLY A 173 5.81 22.93 -11.33
CA GLY A 173 5.04 24.16 -11.49
C GLY A 173 5.80 25.42 -11.10
N ASN A 174 5.10 26.54 -11.21
CA ASN A 174 5.63 27.87 -10.94
C ASN A 174 4.86 28.47 -9.77
N TYR A 175 5.56 28.72 -8.66
CA TYR A 175 4.92 29.15 -7.41
C TYR A 175 5.64 30.37 -6.83
N PRO A 176 4.99 31.56 -6.79
CA PRO A 176 5.59 32.76 -6.23
C PRO A 176 6.02 32.62 -4.77
N MET A 177 5.20 31.89 -3.97
CA MET A 177 5.49 31.58 -2.57
C MET A 177 4.69 30.35 -2.12
N LEU A 178 5.37 29.42 -1.44
CA LEU A 178 4.75 28.30 -0.72
C LEU A 178 5.27 28.29 0.71
N CYS A 179 4.40 28.11 1.69
CA CYS A 179 4.78 27.90 3.08
C CYS A 179 3.70 27.11 3.83
N LEU A 180 4.10 26.29 4.77
CA LEU A 180 3.26 25.71 5.79
C LEU A 180 3.40 26.49 7.11
N ASP A 181 2.85 25.97 8.19
CA ASP A 181 3.14 26.45 9.53
C ASP A 181 4.66 26.30 9.80
N PRO A 182 5.39 27.40 10.04
CA PRO A 182 6.85 27.34 10.25
C PRO A 182 7.27 26.55 11.52
N SER A 183 6.33 26.28 12.42
CA SER A 183 6.58 25.43 13.58
C SER A 183 6.61 23.94 13.26
N PHE A 184 6.17 23.54 12.07
CA PHE A 184 6.27 22.18 11.60
C PHE A 184 7.69 21.93 11.07
N ASN A 185 8.39 20.99 11.68
CA ASN A 185 9.71 20.53 11.25
C ASN A 185 9.82 19.05 11.56
N GLU A 186 9.10 18.25 10.76
CA GLU A 186 9.02 16.80 10.94
C GLU A 186 9.21 16.09 9.60
N GLU A 187 9.78 14.91 9.62
CA GLU A 187 9.98 14.11 8.42
C GLU A 187 8.74 13.24 8.16
N ILE A 188 8.21 13.33 6.95
CA ILE A 188 7.13 12.47 6.47
C ILE A 188 7.67 11.62 5.33
N PRO A 189 7.63 10.28 5.45
CA PRO A 189 8.16 9.43 4.39
C PRO A 189 7.30 9.52 3.13
N VAL A 190 8.00 9.53 1.99
CA VAL A 190 7.40 9.49 0.66
C VAL A 190 7.62 8.13 0.04
N MET A 191 6.54 7.51 -0.41
CA MET A 191 6.58 6.23 -1.12
C MET A 191 6.24 6.42 -2.60
N LEU A 192 6.82 5.60 -3.48
CA LEU A 192 6.47 5.60 -4.89
C LEU A 192 5.95 4.24 -5.35
N THR A 193 4.86 4.24 -6.12
CA THR A 193 4.44 3.05 -6.86
C THR A 193 5.20 2.96 -8.18
N ALA A 194 5.82 1.81 -8.46
CA ALA A 194 6.66 1.62 -9.64
C ALA A 194 6.55 0.20 -10.20
N ILE A 195 6.64 0.07 -11.54
CA ILE A 195 6.57 -1.22 -12.24
C ILE A 195 7.83 -1.46 -13.07
N GLY A 196 8.17 -0.56 -14.01
CA GLY A 196 9.29 -0.73 -14.94
C GLY A 196 10.64 -0.38 -14.30
N GLU A 197 11.71 -1.06 -14.75
CA GLU A 197 13.06 -0.96 -14.19
C GLU A 197 13.55 0.49 -14.01
N ARG A 198 13.39 1.34 -15.04
CA ARG A 198 13.79 2.77 -14.96
C ARG A 198 13.06 3.53 -13.86
N THR A 199 11.76 3.24 -13.66
CA THR A 199 10.95 3.88 -12.61
C THR A 199 11.31 3.32 -11.24
N LEU A 200 11.66 2.05 -11.15
CA LEU A 200 12.13 1.40 -9.91
C LEU A 200 13.49 1.97 -9.47
N GLU A 201 14.45 2.12 -10.38
CA GLU A 201 15.73 2.78 -10.06
C GLU A 201 15.54 4.25 -9.65
N PHE A 202 14.66 4.98 -10.35
CA PHE A 202 14.30 6.35 -9.98
C PHE A 202 13.66 6.40 -8.58
N ALA A 203 12.72 5.51 -8.27
CA ALA A 203 12.09 5.44 -6.96
C ALA A 203 13.13 5.15 -5.86
N GLY A 204 14.03 4.20 -6.06
CA GLY A 204 15.14 3.90 -5.16
C GLY A 204 16.05 5.10 -4.89
N SER A 205 16.25 5.97 -5.89
CA SER A 205 17.14 7.12 -5.77
C SER A 205 16.63 8.22 -4.82
N LEU A 206 15.31 8.30 -4.57
CA LEU A 206 14.74 9.45 -3.85
C LEU A 206 13.60 9.11 -2.85
N ALA A 207 12.90 8.00 -3.02
CA ALA A 207 11.78 7.64 -2.13
C ALA A 207 12.27 6.92 -0.86
N ASP A 208 11.47 6.99 0.19
CA ASP A 208 11.72 6.31 1.45
C ASP A 208 11.12 4.90 1.42
N GLY A 209 10.06 4.71 0.63
CA GLY A 209 9.49 3.40 0.34
C GLY A 209 9.11 3.23 -1.12
N VAL A 210 9.07 1.99 -1.59
CA VAL A 210 8.64 1.63 -2.95
C VAL A 210 7.58 0.56 -2.87
N ILE A 211 6.46 0.78 -3.55
CA ILE A 211 5.37 -0.18 -3.67
C ILE A 211 5.44 -0.76 -5.09
N LEU A 212 5.66 -2.07 -5.15
CA LEU A 212 5.71 -2.81 -6.40
C LEU A 212 4.29 -3.08 -6.93
N HIS A 213 4.17 -3.91 -7.96
CA HIS A 213 2.89 -4.22 -8.56
C HIS A 213 2.43 -5.66 -8.29
N THR A 214 1.12 -5.87 -8.38
CA THR A 214 0.50 -7.20 -8.25
C THR A 214 0.85 -8.08 -9.45
N PHE A 215 0.87 -9.39 -9.25
CA PHE A 215 1.19 -10.41 -10.26
C PHE A 215 2.62 -10.31 -10.80
N PHE A 216 3.59 -9.98 -9.96
CA PHE A 216 4.98 -10.22 -10.27
C PHE A 216 5.32 -11.69 -10.00
N ALA A 217 5.85 -12.38 -11.00
CA ALA A 217 6.50 -13.68 -10.82
C ALA A 217 7.76 -13.52 -9.95
N ASP A 218 8.26 -14.60 -9.37
CA ASP A 218 9.36 -14.56 -8.41
C ASP A 218 10.60 -13.85 -8.95
N ASP A 219 11.00 -14.20 -10.16
CA ASP A 219 12.14 -13.58 -10.86
C ASP A 219 11.89 -12.09 -11.19
N ALA A 220 10.65 -11.70 -11.46
CA ALA A 220 10.28 -10.30 -11.66
C ALA A 220 10.35 -9.51 -10.36
N LEU A 221 9.95 -10.12 -9.24
CA LEU A 221 10.07 -9.51 -7.92
C LEU A 221 11.54 -9.31 -7.55
N GLU A 222 12.39 -10.33 -7.68
CA GLU A 222 13.83 -10.23 -7.41
C GLU A 222 14.51 -9.13 -8.25
N ARG A 223 14.24 -9.11 -9.56
CA ARG A 223 14.76 -8.05 -10.45
C ARG A 223 14.28 -6.66 -10.05
N SER A 224 13.01 -6.55 -9.63
CA SER A 224 12.43 -5.26 -9.21
C SER A 224 13.06 -4.76 -7.91
N VAL A 225 13.25 -5.64 -6.92
CA VAL A 225 13.97 -5.32 -5.68
C VAL A 225 15.39 -4.87 -5.99
N ALA A 226 16.11 -5.64 -6.82
CA ALA A 226 17.46 -5.29 -7.23
C ALA A 226 17.53 -3.93 -7.95
N ALA A 227 16.54 -3.58 -8.78
CA ALA A 227 16.49 -2.29 -9.46
C ALA A 227 16.32 -1.12 -8.48
N VAL A 228 15.43 -1.26 -7.47
CA VAL A 228 15.27 -0.26 -6.40
C VAL A 228 16.57 -0.07 -5.63
N ARG A 229 17.21 -1.16 -5.19
CA ARG A 229 18.47 -1.12 -4.43
C ARG A 229 19.59 -0.46 -5.23
N ARG A 230 19.74 -0.81 -6.53
CA ARG A 230 20.69 -0.13 -7.46
C ARG A 230 20.42 1.37 -7.58
N GLY A 231 19.14 1.78 -7.64
CA GLY A 231 18.76 3.18 -7.70
C GLY A 231 19.21 3.96 -6.47
N ALA A 232 19.02 3.40 -5.27
CA ALA A 232 19.49 3.98 -4.02
C ALA A 232 21.02 4.08 -3.99
N GLU A 233 21.72 3.01 -4.31
CA GLU A 233 23.19 2.95 -4.33
C GLU A 233 23.80 3.99 -5.30
N ARG A 234 23.27 4.10 -6.53
CA ARG A 234 23.71 5.11 -7.51
C ARG A 234 23.49 6.55 -7.03
N ALA A 235 22.49 6.77 -6.20
CA ALA A 235 22.21 8.07 -5.57
C ALA A 235 23.04 8.32 -4.29
N GLY A 236 23.93 7.40 -3.91
CA GLY A 236 24.75 7.50 -2.69
C GLY A 236 23.95 7.28 -1.39
N ARG A 237 22.78 6.63 -1.48
CA ARG A 237 21.95 6.26 -0.34
C ARG A 237 22.24 4.83 0.08
N ASP A 238 22.05 4.53 1.36
CA ASP A 238 22.03 3.14 1.82
C ASP A 238 20.85 2.40 1.15
N PRO A 239 21.10 1.34 0.37
CA PRO A 239 20.03 0.54 -0.23
C PRO A 239 19.05 -0.01 0.81
N ALA A 240 19.49 -0.34 2.03
CA ALA A 240 18.63 -0.83 3.09
C ALA A 240 17.68 0.23 3.67
N SER A 241 17.96 1.53 3.45
CA SER A 241 17.07 2.62 3.91
C SER A 241 15.76 2.72 3.13
N VAL A 242 15.62 2.07 1.98
CA VAL A 242 14.41 2.10 1.15
C VAL A 242 13.54 0.88 1.46
N ARG A 243 12.37 1.08 2.05
CA ARG A 243 11.43 -0.03 2.35
C ARG A 243 10.69 -0.47 1.08
N ILE A 244 10.80 -1.74 0.72
CA ILE A 244 10.21 -2.29 -0.51
C ILE A 244 9.01 -3.17 -0.17
N TRP A 245 7.84 -2.77 -0.67
CA TRP A 245 6.59 -3.50 -0.52
C TRP A 245 6.26 -4.30 -1.78
N SER A 246 6.21 -5.61 -1.65
CA SER A 246 5.60 -6.49 -2.65
C SER A 246 4.07 -6.37 -2.55
N VAL A 247 3.38 -6.52 -3.68
CA VAL A 247 1.92 -6.56 -3.73
C VAL A 247 1.48 -7.94 -4.21
N LEU A 248 0.97 -8.75 -3.32
CA LEU A 248 0.65 -10.15 -3.57
C LEU A 248 -0.87 -10.35 -3.61
N ALA A 249 -1.42 -10.71 -4.78
CA ALA A 249 -2.81 -11.15 -4.86
C ALA A 249 -3.00 -12.37 -3.96
N THR A 250 -3.90 -12.28 -2.98
CA THR A 250 -4.08 -13.32 -1.96
C THR A 250 -5.52 -13.81 -1.99
N VAL A 251 -5.72 -15.05 -2.45
CA VAL A 251 -7.03 -15.63 -2.74
C VAL A 251 -7.08 -17.08 -2.21
N GLY A 252 -7.49 -17.22 -0.93
CA GLY A 252 -7.61 -18.53 -0.28
C GLY A 252 -8.80 -19.33 -0.79
N ASP A 253 -8.73 -20.67 -0.67
CA ASP A 253 -9.74 -21.62 -1.13
C ASP A 253 -10.99 -21.67 -0.24
N HIS A 254 -10.95 -21.04 0.93
CA HIS A 254 -12.12 -20.83 1.80
C HIS A 254 -13.14 -19.85 1.22
N LEU A 255 -12.77 -19.06 0.19
CA LEU A 255 -13.68 -18.21 -0.55
C LEU A 255 -14.46 -19.02 -1.58
N ASP A 256 -15.69 -18.62 -1.89
CA ASP A 256 -16.47 -19.26 -2.94
C ASP A 256 -15.79 -19.12 -4.31
N GLU A 257 -16.16 -20.02 -5.25
CA GLU A 257 -15.49 -20.13 -6.54
C GLU A 257 -15.64 -18.86 -7.41
N GLU A 258 -16.82 -18.26 -7.41
CA GLU A 258 -17.06 -17.02 -8.18
C GLU A 258 -16.17 -15.89 -7.66
N LEU A 259 -16.08 -15.73 -6.35
CA LEU A 259 -15.24 -14.71 -5.72
C LEU A 259 -13.77 -14.96 -6.00
N ARG A 260 -13.32 -16.21 -5.96
CA ARG A 260 -11.94 -16.59 -6.31
C ARG A 260 -11.60 -16.25 -7.76
N LEU A 261 -12.46 -16.61 -8.71
CA LEU A 261 -12.27 -16.29 -10.13
C LEU A 261 -12.23 -14.78 -10.34
N LYS A 262 -13.12 -14.04 -9.70
CA LYS A 262 -13.17 -12.59 -9.79
C LYS A 262 -11.90 -11.92 -9.26
N LYS A 263 -11.42 -12.36 -8.10
CA LYS A 263 -10.24 -11.79 -7.43
C LYS A 263 -8.92 -12.18 -8.09
N LEU A 264 -8.84 -13.34 -8.72
CA LEU A 264 -7.63 -13.86 -9.37
C LEU A 264 -7.66 -13.56 -10.88
N VAL A 265 -8.53 -14.24 -11.61
CA VAL A 265 -8.61 -14.19 -13.07
C VAL A 265 -9.13 -12.82 -13.54
N GLY A 266 -10.22 -12.35 -12.95
CA GLY A 266 -10.81 -11.06 -13.29
C GLY A 266 -9.83 -9.91 -13.03
N ARG A 267 -9.12 -9.94 -11.91
CA ARG A 267 -8.14 -8.93 -11.55
C ARG A 267 -6.94 -8.92 -12.51
N LEU A 268 -6.35 -10.07 -12.80
CA LEU A 268 -5.27 -10.17 -13.79
C LEU A 268 -5.73 -9.65 -15.15
N ALA A 269 -6.91 -10.10 -15.62
CA ALA A 269 -7.48 -9.67 -16.88
C ALA A 269 -7.69 -8.14 -16.96
N THR A 270 -8.18 -7.53 -15.88
CA THR A 270 -8.33 -6.05 -15.79
C THR A 270 -6.99 -5.34 -15.92
N TYR A 271 -5.93 -5.87 -15.32
CA TYR A 271 -4.59 -5.29 -15.46
C TYR A 271 -4.04 -5.46 -16.89
N LEU A 272 -4.32 -6.59 -17.53
CA LEU A 272 -3.94 -6.81 -18.94
C LEU A 272 -4.69 -5.89 -19.91
N GLN A 273 -5.94 -5.48 -19.59
CA GLN A 273 -6.64 -4.44 -20.33
C GLN A 273 -5.94 -3.09 -20.24
N GLY A 274 -5.50 -2.71 -19.05
CA GLY A 274 -4.96 -1.37 -18.78
C GLY A 274 -3.49 -1.19 -19.22
N TYR A 275 -2.62 -2.16 -18.92
CA TYR A 275 -1.16 -2.07 -19.15
C TYR A 275 -0.50 -3.44 -19.35
N GLY A 276 -1.17 -4.31 -20.09
CA GLY A 276 -0.74 -5.68 -20.32
C GLY A 276 0.67 -5.80 -20.89
N ASP A 277 1.06 -4.93 -21.85
CA ASP A 277 2.41 -4.98 -22.45
C ASP A 277 3.51 -4.76 -21.39
N LEU A 278 3.29 -3.83 -20.46
CA LEU A 278 4.23 -3.58 -19.37
C LEU A 278 4.31 -4.78 -18.42
N LEU A 279 3.16 -5.32 -18.01
CA LEU A 279 3.10 -6.44 -17.07
C LEU A 279 3.72 -7.70 -17.66
N VAL A 280 3.44 -8.00 -18.93
CA VAL A 280 4.02 -9.12 -19.68
C VAL A 280 5.53 -8.95 -19.82
N SER A 281 5.99 -7.74 -20.16
CA SER A 281 7.42 -7.44 -20.30
C SER A 281 8.19 -7.60 -18.98
N VAL A 282 7.67 -7.10 -17.87
CA VAL A 282 8.32 -7.19 -16.55
C VAL A 282 8.44 -8.63 -16.08
N ASN A 283 7.42 -9.44 -16.35
CA ASN A 283 7.41 -10.86 -15.99
C ASN A 283 8.14 -11.78 -16.98
N ASN A 284 8.63 -11.27 -18.09
CA ASN A 284 9.16 -12.08 -19.21
C ASN A 284 8.14 -13.14 -19.71
N TRP A 285 6.85 -12.82 -19.64
CA TRP A 285 5.77 -13.68 -20.10
C TRP A 285 5.68 -13.67 -21.63
N ASP A 286 5.08 -14.74 -22.20
CA ASP A 286 4.87 -14.83 -23.64
C ASP A 286 3.87 -13.76 -24.15
N PRO A 287 4.31 -12.80 -25.00
CA PRO A 287 3.43 -11.77 -25.53
C PRO A 287 2.34 -12.30 -26.45
N GLN A 288 2.46 -13.53 -26.97
CA GLN A 288 1.42 -14.16 -27.79
C GLN A 288 0.19 -14.51 -26.94
N VAL A 289 0.35 -14.78 -25.65
CA VAL A 289 -0.80 -14.97 -24.73
C VAL A 289 -1.60 -13.68 -24.62
N LEU A 290 -0.92 -12.54 -24.42
CA LEU A 290 -1.58 -11.23 -24.37
C LEU A 290 -2.27 -10.89 -25.71
N ALA A 291 -1.63 -11.21 -26.83
CA ALA A 291 -2.23 -11.00 -28.15
C ALA A 291 -3.52 -11.83 -28.33
N ARG A 292 -3.51 -13.11 -27.93
CA ARG A 292 -4.73 -13.97 -27.94
C ARG A 292 -5.80 -13.43 -27.00
N PHE A 293 -5.45 -13.03 -25.79
CA PHE A 293 -6.37 -12.42 -24.83
C PHE A 293 -7.06 -11.18 -25.41
N ARG A 294 -6.31 -10.29 -26.06
CA ARG A 294 -6.88 -9.07 -26.68
C ARG A 294 -7.73 -9.33 -27.90
N ALA A 295 -7.47 -10.42 -28.63
CA ALA A 295 -8.23 -10.83 -29.82
C ALA A 295 -9.46 -11.69 -29.50
N ASP A 296 -9.62 -12.12 -28.26
CA ASP A 296 -10.72 -12.99 -27.84
C ASP A 296 -12.06 -12.26 -27.86
N GLU A 297 -13.06 -12.86 -28.49
CA GLU A 297 -14.39 -12.25 -28.69
C GLU A 297 -15.13 -12.05 -27.35
N VAL A 298 -14.97 -12.97 -26.39
CA VAL A 298 -15.59 -12.85 -25.05
C VAL A 298 -14.97 -11.68 -24.31
N VAL A 299 -13.63 -11.56 -24.30
CA VAL A 299 -12.92 -10.43 -23.70
C VAL A 299 -13.34 -9.12 -24.34
N GLY A 300 -13.41 -9.06 -25.69
CA GLY A 300 -13.83 -7.88 -26.45
C GLY A 300 -15.28 -7.46 -26.22
N SER A 301 -16.14 -8.37 -25.77
CA SER A 301 -17.55 -8.09 -25.47
C SER A 301 -17.77 -7.40 -24.11
N ILE A 302 -16.75 -7.40 -23.23
CA ILE A 302 -16.87 -6.89 -21.86
C ILE A 302 -16.63 -5.37 -21.85
N GLY A 303 -17.67 -4.60 -21.65
CA GLY A 303 -17.63 -3.13 -21.61
C GLY A 303 -17.30 -2.59 -20.23
N GLY A 304 -16.04 -2.72 -19.77
CA GLY A 304 -15.59 -2.21 -18.48
C GLY A 304 -14.44 -3.02 -17.88
N ALA A 305 -14.15 -2.77 -16.61
CA ALA A 305 -13.14 -3.54 -15.87
C ALA A 305 -13.66 -4.99 -15.68
N ILE A 306 -12.92 -5.96 -16.17
CA ILE A 306 -13.34 -7.38 -16.17
C ILE A 306 -13.69 -7.86 -14.76
N ASP A 307 -12.88 -7.52 -13.78
CA ASP A 307 -13.10 -7.88 -12.37
C ASP A 307 -14.36 -7.24 -11.75
N ALA A 308 -14.91 -6.21 -12.38
CA ALA A 308 -16.13 -5.55 -11.92
C ALA A 308 -17.41 -6.09 -12.57
N VAL A 309 -17.35 -6.38 -13.88
CA VAL A 309 -18.55 -6.56 -14.67
C VAL A 309 -18.68 -7.93 -15.34
N ALA A 310 -17.60 -8.73 -15.42
CA ALA A 310 -17.67 -10.04 -16.06
C ALA A 310 -18.53 -11.03 -15.27
N THR A 311 -19.29 -11.84 -16.02
CA THR A 311 -20.07 -12.95 -15.46
C THR A 311 -19.14 -14.12 -15.08
N LEU A 312 -19.64 -15.06 -14.28
CA LEU A 312 -18.90 -16.26 -13.91
C LEU A 312 -18.46 -17.05 -15.17
N GLU A 313 -19.37 -17.26 -16.13
CA GLU A 313 -19.05 -17.96 -17.39
C GLU A 313 -17.95 -17.25 -18.19
N GLN A 314 -17.96 -15.91 -18.24
CA GLN A 314 -16.91 -15.14 -18.89
C GLN A 314 -15.57 -15.30 -18.15
N LEU A 315 -15.56 -15.30 -16.82
CA LEU A 315 -14.36 -15.51 -16.03
C LEU A 315 -13.79 -16.92 -16.21
N GLU A 316 -14.63 -17.96 -16.25
CA GLU A 316 -14.24 -19.34 -16.55
C GLU A 316 -13.64 -19.49 -17.96
N HIS A 317 -14.18 -18.76 -18.94
CA HIS A 317 -13.63 -18.70 -20.28
C HIS A 317 -12.25 -18.03 -20.27
N ILE A 318 -12.13 -16.86 -19.67
CA ILE A 318 -10.87 -16.10 -19.58
C ILE A 318 -9.79 -16.88 -18.83
N ALA A 319 -10.14 -17.64 -17.81
CA ALA A 319 -9.20 -18.49 -17.07
C ALA A 319 -8.47 -19.49 -17.98
N LYS A 320 -9.11 -19.96 -19.05
CA LYS A 320 -8.53 -20.92 -20.02
C LYS A 320 -7.53 -20.26 -20.99
N LEU A 321 -7.56 -18.92 -21.09
CA LEU A 321 -6.62 -18.16 -21.93
C LEU A 321 -5.26 -17.96 -21.26
N PHE A 322 -5.20 -18.07 -19.93
CA PHE A 322 -3.98 -17.80 -19.15
C PHE A 322 -3.21 -19.10 -18.86
N PRO A 323 -1.91 -19.12 -19.11
CA PRO A 323 -1.03 -20.16 -18.61
C PRO A 323 -1.05 -20.20 -17.07
N GLY A 324 -0.90 -21.40 -16.50
CA GLY A 324 -0.90 -21.58 -15.06
C GLY A 324 0.16 -20.74 -14.33
N GLU A 325 1.32 -20.54 -14.94
CA GLU A 325 2.41 -19.74 -14.40
C GLU A 325 2.03 -18.26 -14.18
N TRP A 326 1.11 -17.68 -14.97
CA TRP A 326 0.65 -16.32 -14.77
C TRP A 326 -0.18 -16.18 -13.49
N LEU A 327 -0.96 -17.21 -13.18
CA LEU A 327 -1.79 -17.27 -11.98
C LEU A 327 -0.98 -17.66 -10.73
N GLN A 328 0.16 -18.36 -10.89
CA GLN A 328 1.09 -18.69 -9.80
C GLN A 328 1.81 -17.47 -9.23
N ALA A 329 1.79 -16.33 -9.91
CA ALA A 329 2.24 -15.05 -9.37
C ALA A 329 1.35 -14.51 -8.24
N ALA A 330 0.35 -15.26 -7.80
CA ALA A 330 -0.54 -14.97 -6.68
C ALA A 330 -0.39 -16.03 -5.57
N ALA A 331 -0.86 -15.69 -4.37
CA ALA A 331 -1.03 -16.64 -3.27
C ALA A 331 -2.44 -17.28 -3.37
N THR A 332 -2.50 -18.55 -3.69
CA THR A 332 -3.76 -19.30 -3.85
C THR A 332 -3.69 -20.66 -3.13
N GLY A 333 -4.85 -21.30 -2.90
CA GLY A 333 -4.96 -22.57 -2.23
C GLY A 333 -5.35 -22.45 -0.76
N THR A 334 -4.88 -23.36 0.09
CA THR A 334 -5.22 -23.33 1.53
C THR A 334 -4.61 -22.11 2.22
N ALA A 335 -5.09 -21.78 3.41
CA ALA A 335 -4.55 -20.70 4.22
C ALA A 335 -3.03 -20.87 4.44
N GLU A 336 -2.57 -22.08 4.70
CA GLU A 336 -1.16 -22.42 4.89
C GLU A 336 -0.34 -22.22 3.60
N GLN A 337 -0.88 -22.63 2.45
CA GLN A 337 -0.22 -22.40 1.15
C GLN A 337 -0.11 -20.92 0.84
N CYS A 338 -1.15 -20.16 1.09
CA CYS A 338 -1.12 -18.69 0.96
C CYS A 338 -0.08 -18.06 1.92
N ALA A 339 -0.03 -18.50 3.17
CA ALA A 339 0.93 -18.03 4.17
C ALA A 339 2.39 -18.34 3.76
N GLN A 340 2.66 -19.53 3.24
CA GLN A 340 3.99 -19.88 2.69
C GLN A 340 4.36 -18.97 1.51
N ARG A 341 3.41 -18.65 0.65
CA ARG A 341 3.63 -17.76 -0.48
C ARG A 341 3.91 -16.31 -0.03
N VAL A 342 3.25 -15.85 1.05
CA VAL A 342 3.56 -14.57 1.71
C VAL A 342 4.99 -14.59 2.25
N LEU A 343 5.38 -15.65 2.96
CA LEU A 343 6.73 -15.76 3.51
C LEU A 343 7.80 -15.76 2.42
N ALA A 344 7.55 -16.42 1.28
CA ALA A 344 8.46 -16.45 0.15
C ALA A 344 8.75 -15.05 -0.44
N GLN A 345 7.82 -14.09 -0.34
CA GLN A 345 8.07 -12.73 -0.83
C GLN A 345 9.23 -12.04 -0.09
N PHE A 346 9.38 -12.31 1.20
CA PHE A 346 10.49 -11.78 1.99
C PHE A 346 11.82 -12.44 1.62
N ASP A 347 11.81 -13.71 1.24
CA ASP A 347 13.02 -14.44 0.79
C ASP A 347 13.48 -13.92 -0.58
N LEU A 348 12.57 -13.39 -1.38
CA LEU A 348 12.83 -12.71 -2.66
C LEU A 348 13.25 -11.22 -2.48
N GLY A 349 13.40 -10.75 -1.24
CA GLY A 349 13.96 -9.45 -0.90
C GLY A 349 12.96 -8.33 -0.61
N ALA A 350 11.67 -8.60 -0.52
CA ALA A 350 10.70 -7.62 -0.06
C ALA A 350 10.86 -7.36 1.45
N ASP A 351 10.64 -6.11 1.88
CA ASP A 351 10.63 -5.71 3.29
C ASP A 351 9.21 -5.74 3.88
N GLY A 352 8.19 -5.71 3.02
CA GLY A 352 6.78 -5.82 3.38
C GLY A 352 5.95 -6.47 2.28
N VAL A 353 4.80 -7.03 2.65
CA VAL A 353 3.86 -7.65 1.71
C VAL A 353 2.47 -7.04 1.89
N ILE A 354 1.95 -6.48 0.82
CA ILE A 354 0.56 -6.01 0.75
C ILE A 354 -0.31 -7.17 0.26
N LEU A 355 -1.17 -7.71 1.12
CA LEU A 355 -2.14 -8.73 0.79
C LEU A 355 -3.27 -8.09 -0.03
N HIS A 356 -3.22 -8.29 -1.34
CA HIS A 356 -4.06 -7.57 -2.29
C HIS A 356 -5.28 -8.37 -2.73
N GLY A 357 -6.41 -7.68 -2.92
CA GLY A 357 -7.62 -8.23 -3.53
C GLY A 357 -8.62 -8.82 -2.54
N ALA A 358 -8.28 -8.92 -1.28
CA ALA A 358 -9.16 -9.43 -0.22
C ALA A 358 -9.31 -8.41 0.92
N THR A 359 -10.45 -8.42 1.58
CA THR A 359 -10.71 -7.65 2.80
C THR A 359 -10.01 -8.29 4.00
N PRO A 360 -9.75 -7.55 5.09
CA PRO A 360 -9.17 -8.13 6.30
C PRO A 360 -9.94 -9.35 6.83
N THR A 361 -11.27 -9.34 6.75
CA THR A 361 -12.10 -10.49 7.16
C THR A 361 -11.84 -11.72 6.28
N GLU A 362 -11.69 -11.55 4.98
CA GLU A 362 -11.36 -12.63 4.04
C GLU A 362 -9.91 -13.11 4.21
N LEU A 363 -9.01 -12.25 4.71
CA LEU A 363 -7.60 -12.57 4.96
C LEU A 363 -7.38 -13.28 6.31
N ASP A 364 -8.37 -13.30 7.21
CA ASP A 364 -8.21 -13.86 8.57
C ASP A 364 -7.56 -15.26 8.61
N PRO A 365 -8.00 -16.26 7.84
CA PRO A 365 -7.37 -17.57 7.86
C PRO A 365 -5.90 -17.54 7.44
N VAL A 366 -5.58 -16.76 6.40
CA VAL A 366 -4.21 -16.63 5.87
C VAL A 366 -3.29 -15.92 6.87
N VAL A 367 -3.76 -14.83 7.49
CA VAL A 367 -2.97 -14.09 8.49
C VAL A 367 -2.71 -14.94 9.73
N ARG A 368 -3.68 -15.75 10.18
CA ARG A 368 -3.47 -16.69 11.29
C ARG A 368 -2.42 -17.75 10.94
N ALA A 369 -2.55 -18.39 9.76
CA ALA A 369 -1.57 -19.36 9.30
C ALA A 369 -0.16 -18.73 9.14
N TYR A 370 -0.08 -17.50 8.63
CA TYR A 370 1.20 -16.77 8.55
C TYR A 370 1.84 -16.57 9.93
N ARG A 371 1.06 -16.20 10.94
CA ARG A 371 1.57 -15.99 12.31
C ARG A 371 2.17 -17.25 12.93
N GLU A 372 1.67 -18.44 12.56
CA GLU A 372 2.22 -19.72 13.03
C GLU A 372 3.61 -20.03 12.45
N ILE A 373 3.88 -19.55 11.22
CA ILE A 373 5.16 -19.78 10.52
C ILE A 373 6.07 -18.57 10.47
N ARG A 374 5.62 -17.43 11.01
CA ARG A 374 6.36 -16.16 11.03
C ARG A 374 7.70 -16.34 11.73
N PRO A 375 8.84 -16.05 11.05
CA PRO A 375 10.16 -16.16 11.69
C PRO A 375 10.29 -15.25 12.89
N ALA A 376 10.72 -15.80 14.01
CA ALA A 376 11.04 -15.01 15.19
C ALA A 376 12.17 -14.01 14.86
N ASN A 377 12.05 -12.79 15.36
CA ASN A 377 13.03 -11.70 15.27
C ASN A 377 13.34 -11.14 13.87
N ARG A 378 12.78 -11.70 12.77
CA ARG A 378 13.07 -11.19 11.42
C ARG A 378 12.56 -9.76 11.20
N PHE A 379 11.49 -9.40 11.87
CA PHE A 379 10.76 -8.14 11.65
C PHE A 379 10.75 -7.19 12.85
N ASP A 380 11.57 -7.46 13.87
CA ASP A 380 11.55 -6.73 15.16
C ASP A 380 11.99 -5.26 15.02
N SER A 381 12.76 -4.94 13.99
CA SER A 381 13.18 -3.56 13.69
C SER A 381 12.16 -2.76 12.90
N GLN A 382 11.09 -3.39 12.42
CA GLN A 382 10.09 -2.70 11.60
C GLN A 382 9.14 -1.86 12.46
N VAL A 383 8.76 -0.71 11.92
CA VAL A 383 7.88 0.25 12.58
C VAL A 383 6.50 0.28 11.91
N PRO A 384 5.46 0.75 12.63
CA PRO A 384 4.12 0.87 12.05
C PRO A 384 4.04 1.80 10.85
N ASN A 385 4.93 2.82 10.74
CA ASN A 385 4.97 3.67 9.56
C ASN A 385 5.45 2.88 8.34
N PRO A 386 4.64 2.79 7.25
CA PRO A 386 4.95 1.95 6.10
C PRO A 386 6.07 2.50 5.20
N GLY A 387 6.44 3.74 5.35
CA GLY A 387 7.49 4.38 4.54
C GLY A 387 8.90 4.21 5.11
N TRP A 388 9.07 3.93 6.40
CA TRP A 388 10.37 3.74 7.02
C TRP A 388 10.78 2.26 7.04
N ALA A 389 12.01 1.98 6.61
CA ALA A 389 12.56 0.63 6.64
C ALA A 389 12.84 0.16 8.08
N HIS A 390 13.29 1.08 8.93
CA HIS A 390 13.68 0.83 10.34
C HIS A 390 13.27 2.02 11.22
N ALA A 391 13.28 1.79 12.56
CA ALA A 391 13.04 2.81 13.58
C ALA A 391 14.11 3.90 13.61
#